data_631f857b59ac299e5db3f5cdd9749fa6
#
_entry.id   631f857b59ac299e5db3f5cdd9749fa6
#
_cell.length_a   1.000
_cell.length_b   1.000
_cell.length_c   1.000
_cell.angle_alpha   90.00
_cell.angle_beta   90.00
_cell.angle_gamma   90.00
#
_symmetry.space_group_name_H-M   'P 1'
#
loop_
_entity.id
_entity.type
_entity.pdbx_description
1 polymer ?
#
loop_
_entity_poly.entity_id
_entity_poly.type
_entity_poly.pdbx_seq_one_letter_code
_entity_poly.pdbx_strand_id
1 'polypeptide(L)'
;MLDEILGYFPEKLENKLSEEIKDKLDSLEEIRLRVNRPIVLKFRDTDKVIKYNVTTEDILSTLQILCENSIYSYQNQIAEGFITIKGGHRIGISGSCAIEDGKVINIRYIYSLNFRIARQVIGSSNLVLKHILNLENNSIYNTLIISAPGTGKTTILRDIIRQLSTGIKEIKFLAINVGVVDERGEIAAMYK
;
A
#
# COMPACT_ATOMS: atom_id res chain seq x y z
N MET A 1 2.00 -12.95 -0.29
CA MET A 1 2.13 -11.57 -0.84
C MET A 1 1.83 -11.50 -2.34
N LEU A 2 2.50 -12.25 -3.24
CA LEU A 2 2.16 -12.22 -4.68
C LEU A 2 0.71 -12.62 -4.93
N ASP A 3 0.30 -13.77 -4.43
CA ASP A 3 -1.07 -14.30 -4.60
C ASP A 3 -2.12 -13.36 -3.98
N GLU A 4 -1.78 -12.68 -2.89
CA GLU A 4 -2.67 -11.68 -2.28
C GLU A 4 -2.91 -10.46 -3.18
N ILE A 5 -1.87 -9.98 -3.87
CA ILE A 5 -1.99 -8.84 -4.79
C ILE A 5 -2.68 -9.29 -6.08
N LEU A 6 -2.30 -10.44 -6.62
CA LEU A 6 -2.85 -10.96 -7.86
C LEU A 6 -4.33 -11.33 -7.74
N GLY A 7 -4.77 -11.80 -6.58
CA GLY A 7 -6.18 -12.10 -6.31
C GLY A 7 -7.16 -10.92 -6.43
N TYR A 8 -6.65 -9.68 -6.52
CA TYR A 8 -7.48 -8.50 -6.80
C TYR A 8 -7.73 -8.27 -8.30
N PHE A 9 -7.17 -9.10 -9.17
CA PHE A 9 -7.36 -8.98 -10.62
C PHE A 9 -8.25 -10.10 -11.16
N PRO A 10 -9.05 -9.86 -12.20
CA PRO A 10 -9.73 -10.94 -12.92
C PRO A 10 -8.69 -11.89 -13.53
N GLU A 11 -9.03 -13.16 -13.62
CA GLU A 11 -8.15 -14.27 -14.05
C GLU A 11 -7.29 -13.94 -15.29
N LYS A 12 -7.88 -13.27 -16.27
CA LYS A 12 -7.19 -12.85 -17.48
C LYS A 12 -6.02 -11.90 -17.24
N LEU A 13 -6.19 -10.94 -16.31
CA LEU A 13 -5.12 -10.03 -15.91
C LEU A 13 -4.14 -10.68 -14.96
N GLU A 14 -4.65 -11.47 -14.02
CA GLU A 14 -3.86 -12.23 -13.06
C GLU A 14 -2.80 -13.08 -13.79
N ASN A 15 -3.21 -13.87 -14.78
CA ASN A 15 -2.30 -14.71 -15.57
C ASN A 15 -1.19 -13.90 -16.25
N LYS A 16 -1.54 -12.74 -16.84
CA LYS A 16 -0.56 -11.86 -17.50
C LYS A 16 0.41 -11.19 -16.53
N LEU A 17 -0.08 -10.81 -15.36
CA LEU A 17 0.73 -10.17 -14.34
C LEU A 17 1.65 -11.17 -13.64
N SER A 18 1.16 -12.38 -13.35
CA SER A 18 1.92 -13.43 -12.67
C SER A 18 3.18 -13.82 -13.44
N GLU A 19 3.09 -14.01 -14.76
CA GLU A 19 4.23 -14.34 -15.64
C GLU A 19 5.34 -13.28 -15.55
N GLU A 20 4.97 -12.01 -15.39
CA GLU A 20 5.89 -10.88 -15.48
C GLU A 20 6.45 -10.42 -14.11
N ILE A 21 5.75 -10.76 -13.03
CA ILE A 21 6.08 -10.31 -11.68
C ILE A 21 6.80 -11.40 -10.88
N LYS A 22 6.58 -12.70 -11.18
CA LYS A 22 7.00 -13.85 -10.38
C LYS A 22 8.42 -13.76 -9.83
N ASP A 23 9.40 -13.39 -10.66
CA ASP A 23 10.81 -13.36 -10.28
C ASP A 23 11.28 -11.98 -9.79
N LYS A 24 10.40 -10.96 -9.82
CA LYS A 24 10.73 -9.55 -9.54
C LYS A 24 9.81 -8.91 -8.51
N LEU A 25 9.04 -9.71 -7.79
CA LEU A 25 8.06 -9.19 -6.83
C LEU A 25 8.71 -8.24 -5.81
N ASP A 26 9.90 -8.58 -5.32
CA ASP A 26 10.63 -7.78 -4.32
C ASP A 26 11.07 -6.41 -4.84
N SER A 27 11.03 -6.17 -6.13
CA SER A 27 11.33 -4.88 -6.75
C SER A 27 10.11 -4.14 -7.31
N LEU A 28 8.93 -4.78 -7.32
CA LEU A 28 7.70 -4.21 -7.84
C LEU A 28 7.20 -3.05 -6.96
N GLU A 29 7.03 -1.87 -7.50
CA GLU A 29 6.52 -0.68 -6.80
C GLU A 29 5.10 -0.32 -7.18
N GLU A 30 4.76 -0.41 -8.48
CA GLU A 30 3.43 -0.06 -8.96
C GLU A 30 2.97 -0.97 -10.09
N ILE A 31 1.65 -1.20 -10.16
CA ILE A 31 0.95 -1.76 -11.33
C ILE A 31 -0.03 -0.71 -11.80
N ARG A 32 0.12 -0.25 -13.04
CA ARG A 32 -0.72 0.80 -13.62
C ARG A 32 -1.63 0.23 -14.69
N LEU A 33 -2.92 0.33 -14.46
CA LEU A 33 -3.98 0.01 -15.41
C LEU A 33 -4.63 1.31 -15.89
N ARG A 34 -4.71 1.50 -17.20
CA ARG A 34 -5.42 2.63 -17.83
C ARG A 34 -6.13 2.16 -19.08
N VAL A 35 -7.41 2.48 -19.20
CA VAL A 35 -8.24 2.13 -20.37
C VAL A 35 -7.56 2.54 -21.68
N ASN A 36 -7.56 1.64 -22.66
CA ASN A 36 -6.93 1.78 -23.97
C ASN A 36 -5.41 2.02 -23.95
N ARG A 37 -4.73 1.64 -22.86
CA ARG A 37 -3.27 1.71 -22.74
C ARG A 37 -2.71 0.36 -22.30
N PRO A 38 -1.46 0.06 -22.64
CA PRO A 38 -0.79 -1.13 -22.13
C PRO A 38 -0.64 -1.08 -20.61
N ILE A 39 -0.56 -2.26 -19.97
CA ILE A 39 -0.24 -2.35 -18.55
C ILE A 39 1.21 -1.92 -18.35
N VAL A 40 1.46 -1.11 -17.32
CA VAL A 40 2.80 -0.71 -16.94
C VAL A 40 3.10 -1.25 -15.54
N LEU A 41 4.18 -2.01 -15.42
CA LEU A 41 4.76 -2.44 -14.16
C LEU A 41 5.96 -1.55 -13.84
N LYS A 42 5.94 -0.90 -12.70
CA LYS A 42 7.07 -0.13 -12.20
C LYS A 42 7.82 -0.95 -11.17
N PHE A 43 9.07 -1.24 -11.46
CA PHE A 43 10.02 -1.84 -10.53
C PHE A 43 10.98 -0.76 -10.03
N ARG A 44 11.77 -1.05 -8.99
CA ARG A 44 12.71 -0.10 -8.39
C ARG A 44 13.64 0.56 -9.41
N ASP A 45 14.19 -0.23 -10.32
CA ASP A 45 15.24 0.20 -11.23
C ASP A 45 14.79 0.27 -12.70
N THR A 46 13.59 -0.17 -13.03
CA THR A 46 13.11 -0.27 -14.41
C THR A 46 11.60 -0.31 -14.49
N ASP A 47 11.06 0.16 -15.60
CA ASP A 47 9.65 -0.01 -15.94
C ASP A 47 9.50 -1.10 -17.00
N LYS A 48 8.45 -1.91 -16.91
CA LYS A 48 8.09 -2.93 -17.90
C LYS A 48 6.70 -2.66 -18.44
N VAL A 49 6.57 -2.71 -19.76
CA VAL A 49 5.30 -2.55 -20.45
C VAL A 49 4.83 -3.89 -20.97
N ILE A 50 3.66 -4.34 -20.51
CA ILE A 50 2.99 -5.54 -21.03
C ILE A 50 2.14 -5.12 -22.24
N LYS A 51 2.35 -5.77 -23.39
CA LYS A 51 1.62 -5.53 -24.63
C LYS A 51 0.18 -6.06 -24.55
N TYR A 52 -0.59 -5.50 -23.64
CA TYR A 52 -2.01 -5.77 -23.47
C TYR A 52 -2.73 -4.46 -23.19
N ASN A 53 -3.63 -4.05 -24.06
CA ASN A 53 -4.43 -2.85 -23.84
C ASN A 53 -5.58 -3.15 -22.89
N VAL A 54 -5.55 -2.46 -21.75
CA VAL A 54 -6.56 -2.56 -20.70
C VAL A 54 -7.90 -2.09 -21.21
N THR A 55 -8.95 -2.86 -20.98
CA THR A 55 -10.33 -2.52 -21.36
C THR A 55 -11.07 -1.85 -20.19
N THR A 56 -12.21 -1.24 -20.48
CA THR A 56 -13.11 -0.72 -19.44
C THR A 56 -13.61 -1.85 -18.53
N GLU A 57 -13.87 -3.02 -19.11
CA GLU A 57 -14.30 -4.20 -18.35
C GLU A 57 -13.24 -4.69 -17.38
N ASP A 58 -11.96 -4.69 -17.80
CA ASP A 58 -10.83 -5.02 -16.91
C ASP A 58 -10.79 -4.10 -15.68
N ILE A 59 -10.98 -2.80 -15.88
CA ILE A 59 -11.02 -1.81 -14.78
C ILE A 59 -12.21 -2.06 -13.86
N LEU A 60 -13.40 -2.27 -14.40
CA LEU A 60 -14.62 -2.48 -13.62
C LEU A 60 -14.58 -3.79 -12.83
N SER A 61 -14.15 -4.88 -13.47
CA SER A 61 -14.00 -6.18 -12.81
C SER A 61 -12.96 -6.13 -11.69
N THR A 62 -11.81 -5.48 -11.93
CA THR A 62 -10.80 -5.26 -10.90
C THR A 62 -11.35 -4.45 -9.73
N LEU A 63 -12.11 -3.37 -10.00
CA LEU A 63 -12.73 -2.56 -8.97
C LEU A 63 -13.77 -3.34 -8.16
N GLN A 64 -14.57 -4.18 -8.79
CA GLN A 64 -15.53 -5.04 -8.10
C GLN A 64 -14.84 -5.98 -7.13
N ILE A 65 -13.75 -6.62 -7.55
CA ILE A 65 -12.96 -7.51 -6.70
C ILE A 65 -12.35 -6.71 -5.53
N LEU A 66 -11.76 -5.54 -5.78
CA LEU A 66 -11.21 -4.65 -4.77
C LEU A 66 -12.25 -4.25 -3.71
N CYS A 67 -13.49 -4.04 -4.12
CA CYS A 67 -14.59 -3.65 -3.25
C CYS A 67 -15.37 -4.86 -2.69
N GLU A 68 -14.84 -6.08 -2.80
CA GLU A 68 -15.51 -7.31 -2.34
C GLU A 68 -16.98 -7.42 -2.83
N ASN A 69 -17.22 -7.00 -4.08
CA ASN A 69 -18.54 -6.89 -4.71
C ASN A 69 -19.50 -5.88 -4.04
N SER A 70 -19.02 -5.03 -3.12
CA SER A 70 -19.80 -4.01 -2.45
C SER A 70 -19.20 -2.61 -2.61
N ILE A 71 -19.35 -2.02 -3.80
CA ILE A 71 -18.85 -0.67 -4.11
C ILE A 71 -19.37 0.38 -3.11
N TYR A 72 -20.57 0.20 -2.61
CA TYR A 72 -21.19 1.08 -1.61
C TYR A 72 -20.36 1.22 -0.33
N SER A 73 -19.77 0.12 0.15
CA SER A 73 -18.96 0.12 1.36
C SER A 73 -17.66 0.92 1.22
N TYR A 74 -17.22 1.16 -0.02
CA TYR A 74 -15.99 1.88 -0.34
C TYR A 74 -16.22 3.29 -0.90
N GLN A 75 -17.47 3.78 -0.88
CA GLN A 75 -17.84 5.03 -1.53
C GLN A 75 -17.04 6.24 -1.04
N ASN A 76 -16.76 6.33 0.25
CA ASN A 76 -15.94 7.40 0.83
C ASN A 76 -14.50 7.33 0.33
N GLN A 77 -13.88 6.15 0.33
CA GLN A 77 -12.52 5.95 -0.15
C GLN A 77 -12.43 6.24 -1.66
N ILE A 78 -13.43 5.82 -2.43
CA ILE A 78 -13.51 6.12 -3.88
C ILE A 78 -13.60 7.64 -4.09
N ALA A 79 -14.40 8.35 -3.32
CA ALA A 79 -14.49 9.82 -3.39
C ALA A 79 -13.17 10.51 -3.01
N GLU A 80 -12.39 9.94 -2.11
CA GLU A 80 -11.03 10.38 -1.77
C GLU A 80 -10.00 10.04 -2.86
N GLY A 81 -10.38 9.25 -3.87
CA GLY A 81 -9.52 8.87 -5.00
C GLY A 81 -8.61 7.67 -4.74
N PHE A 82 -8.80 6.91 -3.68
CA PHE A 82 -8.02 5.70 -3.41
C PHE A 82 -8.73 4.70 -2.50
N ILE A 83 -8.33 3.44 -2.62
CA ILE A 83 -8.70 2.35 -1.72
C ILE A 83 -7.43 1.79 -1.10
N THR A 84 -7.45 1.52 0.21
CA THR A 84 -6.39 0.77 0.89
C THR A 84 -6.85 -0.67 1.07
N ILE A 85 -6.02 -1.63 0.67
CA ILE A 85 -6.29 -3.07 0.77
C ILE A 85 -5.35 -3.75 1.77
N LYS A 86 -5.63 -5.01 2.09
CA LYS A 86 -4.82 -5.85 2.98
C LYS A 86 -3.33 -5.75 2.61
N GLY A 87 -2.46 -5.67 3.62
CA GLY A 87 -1.03 -5.45 3.43
C GLY A 87 -0.63 -3.98 3.31
N GLY A 88 -1.60 -3.04 3.36
CA GLY A 88 -1.36 -1.59 3.28
C GLY A 88 -1.04 -1.10 1.86
N HIS A 89 -1.35 -1.91 0.85
CA HIS A 89 -1.27 -1.48 -0.53
C HIS A 89 -2.35 -0.43 -0.80
N ARG A 90 -2.01 0.59 -1.58
CA ARG A 90 -2.91 1.69 -1.90
C ARG A 90 -3.20 1.73 -3.39
N ILE A 91 -4.47 1.67 -3.73
CA ILE A 91 -4.94 1.70 -5.11
C ILE A 91 -5.52 3.08 -5.40
N GLY A 92 -4.79 3.88 -6.15
CA GLY A 92 -5.26 5.17 -6.65
C GLY A 92 -6.30 4.96 -7.75
N ILE A 93 -7.39 5.71 -7.68
CA ILE A 93 -8.52 5.64 -8.61
C ILE A 93 -8.59 6.96 -9.37
N SER A 94 -8.73 6.89 -10.69
CA SER A 94 -8.97 8.08 -11.51
C SER A 94 -10.17 7.87 -12.42
N GLY A 95 -11.01 8.90 -12.47
CA GLY A 95 -12.25 8.92 -13.24
C GLY A 95 -12.80 10.33 -13.37
N SER A 96 -14.02 10.46 -13.82
CA SER A 96 -14.76 11.72 -13.85
C SER A 96 -15.37 11.96 -12.48
N CYS A 97 -15.06 13.12 -11.87
CA CYS A 97 -15.58 13.47 -10.55
C CYS A 97 -16.98 14.09 -10.64
N ALA A 98 -17.88 13.66 -9.75
CA ALA A 98 -19.08 14.39 -9.42
C ALA A 98 -18.75 15.33 -8.24
N ILE A 99 -19.04 16.62 -8.40
CA ILE A 99 -18.69 17.65 -7.41
C ILE A 99 -20.00 18.30 -6.93
N GLU A 100 -20.13 18.45 -5.62
CA GLU A 100 -21.21 19.18 -4.95
C GLU A 100 -20.59 20.05 -3.85
N ASP A 101 -20.98 21.31 -3.80
CA ASP A 101 -20.44 22.32 -2.87
C ASP A 101 -18.90 22.37 -2.81
N GLY A 102 -18.26 22.21 -3.98
CA GLY A 102 -16.79 22.23 -4.10
C GLY A 102 -16.07 20.97 -3.60
N LYS A 103 -16.82 19.94 -3.19
CA LYS A 103 -16.28 18.66 -2.73
C LYS A 103 -16.56 17.56 -3.75
N VAL A 104 -15.61 16.65 -3.90
CA VAL A 104 -15.83 15.44 -4.68
C VAL A 104 -16.73 14.51 -3.86
N ILE A 105 -17.92 14.22 -4.40
CA ILE A 105 -18.90 13.31 -3.77
C ILE A 105 -18.81 11.89 -4.33
N ASN A 106 -18.31 11.76 -5.57
CA ASN A 106 -18.11 10.45 -6.21
C ASN A 106 -17.17 10.57 -7.40
N ILE A 107 -16.56 9.43 -7.78
CA ILE A 107 -15.83 9.28 -9.04
C ILE A 107 -16.65 8.37 -9.95
N ARG A 108 -17.02 8.88 -11.11
CA ARG A 108 -17.75 8.16 -12.16
C ARG A 108 -16.79 7.82 -13.31
N TYR A 109 -17.19 6.88 -14.18
CA TYR A 109 -16.41 6.52 -15.36
C TYR A 109 -14.93 6.30 -15.05
N ILE A 110 -14.66 5.39 -14.08
CA ILE A 110 -13.30 5.07 -13.69
C ILE A 110 -12.53 4.51 -14.88
N TYR A 111 -11.40 5.14 -15.22
CA TYR A 111 -10.58 4.79 -16.37
C TYR A 111 -9.14 4.40 -16.00
N SER A 112 -8.76 4.53 -14.74
CA SER A 112 -7.41 4.16 -14.30
C SER A 112 -7.41 3.67 -12.87
N LEU A 113 -6.66 2.59 -12.63
CA LEU A 113 -6.30 2.07 -11.32
C LEU A 113 -4.78 2.01 -11.21
N ASN A 114 -4.22 2.55 -10.12
CA ASN A 114 -2.80 2.53 -9.85
C ASN A 114 -2.53 1.83 -8.52
N PHE A 115 -2.08 0.57 -8.59
CA PHE A 115 -1.71 -0.22 -7.42
C PHE A 115 -0.31 0.20 -6.96
N ARG A 116 -0.22 0.80 -5.79
CA ARG A 116 1.03 1.15 -5.13
C ARG A 116 1.32 0.08 -4.07
N ILE A 117 2.39 -0.66 -4.30
CA ILE A 117 2.73 -1.83 -3.50
C ILE A 117 3.47 -1.40 -2.24
N ALA A 118 2.82 -1.56 -1.09
CA ALA A 118 3.47 -1.33 0.20
C ALA A 118 4.46 -2.45 0.49
N ARG A 119 5.59 -2.11 1.10
CA ARG A 119 6.62 -3.06 1.48
C ARG A 119 6.99 -2.94 2.94
N GLN A 120 7.30 -4.07 3.52
CA GLN A 120 7.96 -4.13 4.80
C GLN A 120 9.48 -4.17 4.55
N VAL A 121 10.20 -3.21 5.12
CA VAL A 121 11.65 -3.17 5.08
C VAL A 121 12.17 -3.46 6.48
N ILE A 122 12.45 -4.74 6.74
CA ILE A 122 12.96 -5.20 8.04
C ILE A 122 14.32 -4.58 8.29
N GLY A 123 14.53 -4.06 9.52
CA GLY A 123 15.78 -3.43 9.92
C GLY A 123 15.94 -1.97 9.47
N SER A 124 14.96 -1.40 8.79
CA SER A 124 15.01 0.01 8.37
C SER A 124 15.15 0.99 9.54
N SER A 125 14.72 0.59 10.73
CA SER A 125 14.79 1.40 11.95
C SER A 125 16.05 1.17 12.79
N ASN A 126 16.93 0.23 12.45
CA ASN A 126 18.06 -0.16 13.29
C ASN A 126 18.95 1.02 13.69
N LEU A 127 19.19 1.97 12.77
CA LEU A 127 19.98 3.16 13.07
C LEU A 127 19.28 4.13 14.03
N VAL A 128 17.95 4.18 13.98
CA VAL A 128 17.13 5.10 14.78
C VAL A 128 16.87 4.52 16.16
N LEU A 129 16.65 3.21 16.28
CA LEU A 129 16.28 2.53 17.51
C LEU A 129 17.25 2.81 18.67
N LYS A 130 18.56 2.81 18.40
CA LYS A 130 19.58 3.11 19.43
C LYS A 130 19.43 4.48 20.11
N HIS A 131 18.71 5.41 19.46
CA HIS A 131 18.48 6.76 19.99
C HIS A 131 17.15 6.91 20.71
N ILE A 132 16.21 5.98 20.50
CA ILE A 132 14.87 6.05 21.08
C ILE A 132 14.66 5.04 22.22
N LEU A 133 15.52 4.03 22.35
CA LEU A 133 15.42 3.03 23.40
C LEU A 133 16.07 3.50 24.70
N ASN A 134 15.35 3.31 25.81
CA ASN A 134 15.89 3.35 27.15
C ASN A 134 16.05 1.91 27.66
N LEU A 135 17.28 1.40 27.57
CA LEU A 135 17.58 0.01 27.92
C LEU A 135 17.54 -0.25 29.43
N GLU A 136 17.77 0.76 30.26
CA GLU A 136 17.76 0.61 31.73
C GLU A 136 16.35 0.28 32.24
N ASN A 137 15.34 0.93 31.69
CA ASN A 137 13.95 0.82 32.10
C ASN A 137 13.08 0.00 31.13
N ASN A 138 13.68 -0.64 30.13
CA ASN A 138 12.95 -1.34 29.02
C ASN A 138 11.79 -0.50 28.48
N SER A 139 12.06 0.75 28.14
CA SER A 139 11.08 1.74 27.68
C SER A 139 11.60 2.52 26.49
N ILE A 140 10.80 3.45 25.99
CA ILE A 140 11.17 4.34 24.89
C ILE A 140 11.12 5.80 25.32
N TYR A 141 11.99 6.62 24.75
CA TYR A 141 11.91 8.08 24.90
C TYR A 141 10.81 8.65 24.05
N ASN A 142 10.19 9.76 24.50
CA ASN A 142 9.29 10.54 23.66
C ASN A 142 10.05 11.02 22.43
N THR A 143 9.61 10.58 21.25
CA THR A 143 10.38 10.77 20.01
C THR A 143 9.50 11.36 18.93
N LEU A 144 10.01 12.38 18.23
CA LEU A 144 9.38 12.97 17.06
C LEU A 144 10.25 12.67 15.83
N ILE A 145 9.65 12.02 14.81
CA ILE A 145 10.33 11.70 13.55
C ILE A 145 9.92 12.71 12.48
N ILE A 146 10.88 13.52 12.02
CA ILE A 146 10.66 14.57 11.03
C ILE A 146 11.55 14.29 9.82
N SER A 147 10.98 14.34 8.62
CA SER A 147 11.73 14.30 7.37
C SER A 147 10.88 14.78 6.19
N ALA A 148 11.49 15.02 5.04
CA ALA A 148 10.80 15.34 3.80
C ALA A 148 9.84 14.20 3.38
N PRO A 149 8.81 14.46 2.57
CA PRO A 149 7.98 13.42 1.96
C PRO A 149 8.82 12.41 1.16
N GLY A 150 8.41 11.13 1.18
CA GLY A 150 9.08 10.06 0.41
C GLY A 150 10.39 9.53 0.97
N THR A 151 10.89 10.04 2.10
CA THR A 151 12.18 9.63 2.69
C THR A 151 12.11 8.40 3.60
N GLY A 152 10.96 7.70 3.65
CA GLY A 152 10.83 6.45 4.39
C GLY A 152 10.35 6.56 5.84
N LYS A 153 9.79 7.72 6.29
CA LYS A 153 9.23 7.85 7.65
C LYS A 153 8.32 6.71 8.06
N THR A 154 7.31 6.44 7.24
CA THR A 154 6.34 5.37 7.50
C THR A 154 6.99 4.00 7.54
N THR A 155 7.99 3.76 6.67
CA THR A 155 8.76 2.51 6.64
C THR A 155 9.53 2.30 7.95
N ILE A 156 10.24 3.34 8.40
CA ILE A 156 10.98 3.33 9.67
C ILE A 156 10.01 3.13 10.84
N LEU A 157 8.88 3.84 10.87
CA LEU A 157 7.91 3.76 11.96
C LEU A 157 7.27 2.36 12.04
N ARG A 158 6.92 1.74 10.92
CA ARG A 158 6.44 0.35 10.87
C ARG A 158 7.46 -0.63 11.47
N ASP A 159 8.74 -0.47 11.13
CA ASP A 159 9.78 -1.35 11.64
C ASP A 159 10.08 -1.11 13.14
N ILE A 160 9.99 0.15 13.61
CA ILE A 160 10.04 0.47 15.04
C ILE A 160 8.93 -0.27 15.80
N ILE A 161 7.67 -0.12 15.35
CA ILE A 161 6.52 -0.78 15.96
C ILE A 161 6.72 -2.29 16.02
N ARG A 162 7.14 -2.90 14.92
CA ARG A 162 7.43 -4.33 14.84
C ARG A 162 8.50 -4.73 15.87
N GLN A 163 9.64 -4.02 15.89
CA GLN A 163 10.74 -4.37 16.80
C GLN A 163 10.38 -4.16 18.27
N LEU A 164 9.65 -3.11 18.61
CA LEU A 164 9.17 -2.87 19.96
C LEU A 164 8.17 -3.95 20.42
N SER A 165 7.25 -4.36 19.55
CA SER A 165 6.23 -5.37 19.88
C SER A 165 6.77 -6.80 19.94
N THR A 166 7.87 -7.10 19.22
CA THR A 166 8.51 -8.43 19.24
C THR A 166 9.67 -8.55 20.21
N GLY A 167 10.21 -7.41 20.66
CA GLY A 167 11.46 -7.34 21.39
C GLY A 167 12.70 -7.45 20.49
N ILE A 168 13.86 -7.06 21.01
CA ILE A 168 15.13 -7.03 20.26
C ILE A 168 16.14 -7.85 21.05
N LYS A 169 16.32 -9.12 20.67
CA LYS A 169 17.13 -10.10 21.41
C LYS A 169 18.60 -9.69 21.51
N GLU A 170 19.14 -9.09 20.46
CA GLU A 170 20.55 -8.69 20.34
C GLU A 170 20.98 -7.69 21.42
N ILE A 171 20.05 -6.84 21.86
CA ILE A 171 20.28 -5.83 22.91
C ILE A 171 19.49 -6.10 24.18
N LYS A 172 18.88 -7.28 24.31
CA LYS A 172 18.06 -7.70 25.44
C LYS A 172 16.89 -6.74 25.77
N PHE A 173 16.34 -6.06 24.76
CA PHE A 173 15.14 -5.26 24.91
C PHE A 173 13.91 -6.17 24.85
N LEU A 174 13.12 -6.21 25.91
CA LEU A 174 11.93 -7.05 25.99
C LEU A 174 10.79 -6.45 25.20
N ALA A 175 9.93 -7.30 24.64
CA ALA A 175 8.72 -6.87 23.96
C ALA A 175 7.85 -5.99 24.86
N ILE A 176 7.31 -4.92 24.31
CA ILE A 176 6.36 -4.03 24.97
C ILE A 176 5.06 -3.96 24.21
N ASN A 177 3.96 -3.63 24.91
CA ASN A 177 2.68 -3.37 24.24
C ASN A 177 2.74 -2.03 23.52
N VAL A 178 2.43 -2.05 22.21
CA VAL A 178 2.44 -0.87 21.35
C VAL A 178 1.04 -0.56 20.88
N GLY A 179 0.51 0.60 21.26
CA GLY A 179 -0.73 1.16 20.68
C GLY A 179 -0.39 2.02 19.45
N VAL A 180 -1.16 1.89 18.38
CA VAL A 180 -0.97 2.66 17.14
C VAL A 180 -2.23 3.45 16.84
N VAL A 181 -2.09 4.76 16.67
CA VAL A 181 -3.14 5.63 16.12
C VAL A 181 -2.75 5.96 14.69
N ASP A 182 -3.51 5.45 13.74
CA ASP A 182 -3.19 5.52 12.31
C ASP A 182 -4.40 6.07 11.53
N GLU A 183 -4.48 7.38 11.43
CA GLU A 183 -5.59 8.08 10.79
C GLU A 183 -5.79 7.69 9.32
N ARG A 184 -4.70 7.37 8.61
CA ARG A 184 -4.72 7.11 7.16
C ARG A 184 -4.57 5.64 6.77
N GLY A 185 -4.47 4.73 7.75
CA GLY A 185 -4.24 3.31 7.49
C GLY A 185 -2.89 3.01 6.81
N GLU A 186 -1.90 3.92 6.96
CA GLU A 186 -0.60 3.79 6.31
C GLU A 186 0.42 2.97 7.12
N ILE A 187 0.23 2.88 8.43
CA ILE A 187 1.18 2.23 9.35
C ILE A 187 0.76 0.81 9.65
N ALA A 188 -0.42 0.66 10.22
CA ALA A 188 -0.92 -0.64 10.69
C ALA A 188 -1.51 -1.48 9.57
N ALA A 189 -1.71 -0.91 8.38
CA ALA A 189 -2.34 -1.58 7.25
C ALA A 189 -3.67 -2.25 7.65
N MET A 190 -4.42 -1.58 8.54
CA MET A 190 -5.68 -2.10 9.04
C MET A 190 -6.69 -2.14 7.91
N TYR A 191 -7.14 -3.34 7.63
CA TYR A 191 -8.28 -3.62 6.78
C TYR A 191 -9.52 -3.65 7.66
N LYS A 192 -10.55 -2.90 7.28
CA LYS A 192 -11.86 -2.93 7.96
C LYS A 192 -12.74 -3.96 7.31
#